data_371bec85ac301e0ca5f7c3de0d334a3e
#
_entry.id   371bec85ac301e0ca5f7c3de0d334a3e
#
_cell.length_a   1.000
_cell.length_b   1.000
_cell.length_c   1.000
_cell.angle_alpha   90.00
_cell.angle_beta   90.00
_cell.angle_gamma   90.00
#
_symmetry.space_group_name_H-M   'P 1'
#
loop_
_entity.id
_entity.type
_entity.pdbx_description
1 polymer ?
#
loop_
_entity_poly.entity_id
_entity_poly.type
_entity_poly.pdbx_seq_one_letter_code
_entity_poly.pdbx_strand_id
1 'polypeptide(L)'
;NAAAKEAASANANAALEAVRNGLLMEKAADNYDNGTYTDRPTGTYSGDAVTEWVFNEERQEGDLTLIESGDNYYVVLFHSRGRNDYNTVDVRHILFQVSTSDLDSNSDTYDTDLATRKDEAKAKAEDALARWQANGGTEDAFAALANELSDDTGSNTNGGLYTKITKGQMVSEFNDWCFDPARKSGDTGIVYNEGSYTGYHVMYFVGEDVPAWQVSVENAMSSNDYSDWTSSLAEAAAAEQQSGMKYVG
;
A
#
# COMPACT_ATOMS: atom_id res chain seq x y z
N ASN A 1 -7.85 14.60 28.59
CA ASN A 1 -6.96 15.20 29.54
C ASN A 1 -6.50 16.58 29.06
N ALA A 2 -7.12 17.67 29.59
CA ALA A 2 -6.93 19.03 29.08
C ALA A 2 -5.46 19.48 29.06
N ALA A 3 -4.69 19.16 30.11
CA ALA A 3 -3.27 19.53 30.18
C ALA A 3 -2.41 18.87 29.10
N ALA A 4 -2.69 17.61 28.75
CA ALA A 4 -1.98 16.93 27.67
C ALA A 4 -2.30 17.56 26.30
N LYS A 5 -3.54 17.93 26.06
CA LYS A 5 -3.97 18.61 24.84
C LYS A 5 -3.34 20.00 24.72
N GLU A 6 -3.26 20.75 25.81
CA GLU A 6 -2.59 22.06 25.85
C GLU A 6 -1.09 21.94 25.56
N ALA A 7 -0.42 20.94 26.15
CA ALA A 7 0.99 20.66 25.86
C ALA A 7 1.22 20.26 24.39
N ALA A 8 0.36 19.39 23.82
CA ALA A 8 0.45 19.01 22.42
C ALA A 8 0.25 20.20 21.47
N SER A 9 -0.71 21.07 21.77
CA SER A 9 -0.94 22.32 21.03
C SER A 9 0.28 23.25 21.09
N ALA A 10 0.87 23.42 22.26
CA ALA A 10 2.07 24.25 22.43
C ALA A 10 3.26 23.69 21.62
N ASN A 11 3.48 22.38 21.67
CA ASN A 11 4.54 21.71 20.93
C ASN A 11 4.33 21.86 19.41
N ALA A 12 3.10 21.68 18.94
CA ALA A 12 2.78 21.80 17.52
C ALA A 12 2.96 23.23 17.00
N ASN A 13 2.59 24.24 17.80
CA ASN A 13 2.87 25.63 17.45
C ASN A 13 4.38 25.93 17.41
N ALA A 14 5.15 25.41 18.36
CA ALA A 14 6.61 25.57 18.36
C ALA A 14 7.26 24.88 17.15
N ALA A 15 6.79 23.68 16.78
CA ALA A 15 7.23 22.98 15.56
C ALA A 15 6.89 23.78 14.29
N LEU A 16 5.67 24.33 14.19
CA LEU A 16 5.27 25.18 13.07
C LEU A 16 6.20 26.39 12.92
N GLU A 17 6.51 27.10 14.00
CA GLU A 17 7.40 28.25 13.97
C GLU A 17 8.85 27.85 13.60
N ALA A 18 9.31 26.69 14.09
CA ALA A 18 10.64 26.19 13.73
C ALA A 18 10.74 25.89 12.24
N VAL A 19 9.71 25.28 11.64
CA VAL A 19 9.66 25.02 10.20
C VAL A 19 9.57 26.31 9.39
N ARG A 20 8.79 27.30 9.83
CA ARG A 20 8.76 28.66 9.22
C ARG A 20 10.11 29.32 9.22
N ASN A 21 10.93 29.06 10.22
CA ASN A 21 12.30 29.57 10.33
C ASN A 21 13.35 28.68 9.62
N GLY A 22 12.91 27.72 8.81
CA GLY A 22 13.79 26.93 7.95
C GLY A 22 14.26 25.59 8.51
N LEU A 23 13.72 25.14 9.67
CA LEU A 23 13.99 23.79 10.15
C LEU A 23 13.26 22.77 9.26
N LEU A 24 13.93 21.69 8.90
CA LEU A 24 13.29 20.57 8.16
C LEU A 24 12.16 19.96 8.97
N MET A 25 11.07 19.57 8.29
CA MET A 25 9.88 18.96 8.92
C MET A 25 10.23 17.72 9.76
N GLU A 26 11.06 16.82 9.22
CA GLU A 26 11.56 15.65 9.93
C GLU A 26 12.27 16.04 11.24
N LYS A 27 13.17 17.02 11.17
CA LYS A 27 13.90 17.52 12.34
C LYS A 27 13.01 18.25 13.35
N ALA A 28 11.95 18.87 12.89
CA ALA A 28 10.96 19.47 13.78
C ALA A 28 10.19 18.38 14.56
N ALA A 29 9.86 17.26 13.92
CA ALA A 29 9.20 16.13 14.59
C ALA A 29 10.12 15.46 15.62
N ASP A 30 11.41 15.27 15.33
CA ASP A 30 12.41 14.67 16.21
C ASP A 30 12.58 15.40 17.56
N ASN A 31 12.16 16.65 17.64
CA ASN A 31 12.27 17.44 18.89
C ASN A 31 11.22 17.07 19.96
N TYR A 32 10.28 16.19 19.67
CA TYR A 32 9.17 15.83 20.55
C TYR A 32 9.00 14.31 20.66
N ASP A 33 8.84 13.78 21.88
CA ASP A 33 8.73 12.34 22.15
C ASP A 33 7.59 11.64 21.37
N ASN A 34 6.52 12.37 21.06
CA ASN A 34 5.38 11.88 20.30
C ASN A 34 5.28 12.54 18.91
N GLY A 35 6.35 13.18 18.46
CA GLY A 35 6.45 13.75 17.13
C GLY A 35 6.67 12.64 16.10
N THR A 36 5.90 12.67 15.03
CA THR A 36 6.11 11.77 13.89
C THR A 36 6.15 12.57 12.61
N TYR A 37 7.07 12.22 11.72
CA TYR A 37 7.15 12.77 10.38
C TYR A 37 6.64 11.74 9.37
N THR A 38 5.84 12.20 8.42
CA THR A 38 5.39 11.39 7.29
C THR A 38 5.49 12.20 6.02
N ASP A 39 6.33 11.76 5.10
CA ASP A 39 6.32 12.25 3.73
C ASP A 39 5.24 11.51 2.93
N ARG A 40 4.36 12.27 2.27
CA ARG A 40 3.29 11.71 1.46
C ARG A 40 3.42 12.24 0.03
N PRO A 41 4.25 11.60 -0.80
CA PRO A 41 4.46 12.01 -2.18
C PRO A 41 3.19 11.88 -3.03
N THR A 42 2.24 11.05 -2.58
CA THR A 42 0.92 10.90 -3.19
C THR A 42 -0.14 10.84 -2.10
N GLY A 43 -1.31 11.40 -2.36
CA GLY A 43 -2.43 11.36 -1.42
C GLY A 43 -3.76 11.36 -2.16
N THR A 44 -4.77 10.79 -1.51
CA THR A 44 -6.16 10.85 -1.95
C THR A 44 -6.98 11.66 -0.98
N TYR A 45 -8.02 12.31 -1.47
CA TYR A 45 -8.97 13.02 -0.64
C TYR A 45 -9.79 12.02 0.20
N SER A 46 -9.82 12.21 1.51
CA SER A 46 -10.56 11.36 2.45
C SER A 46 -11.63 12.13 3.25
N GLY A 47 -11.75 13.44 3.03
CA GLY A 47 -12.73 14.28 3.72
C GLY A 47 -12.34 14.62 5.16
N ASP A 48 -11.12 14.30 5.60
CA ASP A 48 -10.60 14.77 6.89
C ASP A 48 -10.02 16.19 6.77
N ALA A 49 -9.83 16.87 7.91
CA ALA A 49 -9.38 18.27 7.95
C ALA A 49 -8.02 18.51 7.26
N VAL A 50 -7.14 17.51 7.26
CA VAL A 50 -5.83 17.61 6.59
C VAL A 50 -6.01 17.55 5.08
N THR A 51 -6.78 16.56 4.58
CA THR A 51 -7.05 16.44 3.15
C THR A 51 -7.92 17.56 2.61
N GLU A 52 -8.89 18.07 3.38
CA GLU A 52 -9.64 19.28 3.01
C GLU A 52 -8.72 20.48 2.78
N TRP A 53 -7.75 20.68 3.68
CA TRP A 53 -6.80 21.77 3.53
C TRP A 53 -5.85 21.55 2.34
N VAL A 54 -5.30 20.35 2.19
CA VAL A 54 -4.33 20.01 1.12
C VAL A 54 -4.97 20.09 -0.27
N PHE A 55 -6.24 19.64 -0.41
CA PHE A 55 -6.94 19.61 -1.70
C PHE A 55 -7.65 20.93 -2.04
N ASN A 56 -7.59 21.94 -1.17
CA ASN A 56 -8.08 23.27 -1.52
C ASN A 56 -7.30 23.82 -2.72
N GLU A 57 -8.02 24.25 -3.76
CA GLU A 57 -7.47 24.71 -5.04
C GLU A 57 -6.54 25.93 -4.92
N GLU A 58 -6.66 26.69 -3.85
CA GLU A 58 -5.84 27.89 -3.60
C GLU A 58 -4.44 27.57 -3.05
N ARG A 59 -4.17 26.31 -2.64
CA ARG A 59 -2.87 25.93 -2.05
C ARG A 59 -1.73 26.10 -3.04
N GLN A 60 -0.62 26.68 -2.56
CA GLN A 60 0.60 26.88 -3.30
C GLN A 60 1.77 26.16 -2.62
N GLU A 61 2.78 25.83 -3.41
CA GLU A 61 4.02 25.24 -2.90
C GLU A 61 4.61 26.10 -1.77
N GLY A 62 4.92 25.45 -0.65
CA GLY A 62 5.43 26.10 0.55
C GLY A 62 4.34 26.57 1.52
N ASP A 63 3.05 26.46 1.19
CA ASP A 63 1.99 26.72 2.16
C ASP A 63 2.15 25.82 3.38
N LEU A 64 2.10 26.43 4.56
CA LEU A 64 2.35 25.78 5.83
C LEU A 64 1.24 26.13 6.83
N THR A 65 0.69 25.15 7.50
CA THR A 65 -0.38 25.35 8.49
C THR A 65 -0.28 24.40 9.66
N LEU A 66 -1.03 24.71 10.72
CA LEU A 66 -1.34 23.82 11.83
C LEU A 66 -2.81 23.46 11.79
N ILE A 67 -3.10 22.17 11.83
CA ILE A 67 -4.46 21.62 11.82
C ILE A 67 -4.67 20.82 13.09
N GLU A 68 -5.76 21.11 13.81
CA GLU A 68 -6.26 20.27 14.89
C GLU A 68 -7.29 19.29 14.33
N SER A 69 -7.10 18.00 14.59
CA SER A 69 -8.07 16.96 14.21
C SER A 69 -8.15 15.90 15.31
N GLY A 70 -9.28 15.85 16.00
CA GLY A 70 -9.48 14.99 17.17
C GLY A 70 -8.54 15.40 18.31
N ASP A 71 -7.73 14.45 18.76
CA ASP A 71 -6.73 14.65 19.81
C ASP A 71 -5.31 14.94 19.27
N ASN A 72 -5.19 15.09 17.95
CA ASN A 72 -3.91 15.30 17.30
C ASN A 72 -3.79 16.71 16.71
N TYR A 73 -2.54 17.16 16.58
CA TYR A 73 -2.16 18.39 15.92
C TYR A 73 -1.21 18.05 14.77
N TYR A 74 -1.48 18.57 13.58
CA TYR A 74 -0.72 18.32 12.36
C TYR A 74 -0.10 19.62 11.86
N VAL A 75 1.23 19.68 11.81
CA VAL A 75 1.93 20.70 11.01
C VAL A 75 2.02 20.18 9.60
N VAL A 76 1.39 20.86 8.67
CA VAL A 76 1.25 20.41 7.27
C VAL A 76 1.93 21.39 6.34
N LEU A 77 2.89 20.89 5.56
CA LEU A 77 3.56 21.63 4.50
C LEU A 77 3.08 21.10 3.14
N PHE A 78 2.55 21.98 2.31
CA PHE A 78 2.12 21.65 0.96
C PHE A 78 3.31 21.75 -0.01
N HIS A 79 3.64 20.65 -0.68
CA HIS A 79 4.72 20.61 -1.67
C HIS A 79 4.24 20.92 -3.07
N SER A 80 3.27 20.16 -3.55
CA SER A 80 2.80 20.33 -4.93
C SER A 80 1.44 19.67 -5.14
N ARG A 81 0.82 19.99 -6.25
CA ARG A 81 -0.34 19.31 -6.79
C ARG A 81 -0.02 18.81 -8.18
N GLY A 82 -0.37 17.56 -8.43
CA GLY A 82 -0.20 16.94 -9.71
C GLY A 82 -1.11 15.75 -9.88
N ARG A 83 -1.18 15.26 -11.09
CA ARG A 83 -1.85 14.02 -11.43
C ARG A 83 -0.81 12.89 -11.40
N ASN A 84 -1.22 11.69 -11.00
CA ASN A 84 -0.38 10.49 -11.07
C ASN A 84 -0.28 10.03 -12.52
N ASP A 85 0.63 10.65 -13.29
CA ASP A 85 0.80 10.39 -14.74
C ASP A 85 1.70 9.19 -15.04
N TYR A 86 2.33 8.56 -14.02
CA TYR A 86 3.09 7.35 -14.23
C TYR A 86 2.16 6.20 -14.64
N ASN A 87 2.64 5.30 -15.49
CA ASN A 87 1.90 4.12 -15.88
C ASN A 87 1.86 3.11 -14.75
N THR A 88 0.71 2.46 -14.55
CA THR A 88 0.60 1.24 -13.76
C THR A 88 1.34 0.12 -14.46
N VAL A 89 1.58 -0.97 -13.76
CA VAL A 89 2.31 -2.11 -14.31
C VAL A 89 1.57 -3.41 -14.08
N ASP A 90 1.75 -4.33 -15.01
CA ASP A 90 1.29 -5.70 -14.92
C ASP A 90 2.48 -6.61 -14.66
N VAL A 91 2.32 -7.51 -13.67
CA VAL A 91 3.37 -8.48 -13.33
C VAL A 91 2.76 -9.84 -13.01
N ARG A 92 3.57 -10.89 -13.22
CA ARG A 92 3.32 -12.19 -12.62
C ARG A 92 4.32 -12.44 -11.53
N HIS A 93 3.91 -13.16 -10.48
CA HIS A 93 4.85 -13.57 -9.46
C HIS A 93 4.56 -14.97 -8.93
N ILE A 94 5.58 -15.59 -8.34
CA ILE A 94 5.51 -16.84 -7.58
C ILE A 94 6.04 -16.52 -6.18
N LEU A 95 5.22 -16.71 -5.16
CA LEU A 95 5.64 -16.55 -3.76
C LEU A 95 6.11 -17.89 -3.19
N PHE A 96 7.28 -17.91 -2.58
CA PHE A 96 7.73 -18.94 -1.65
C PHE A 96 7.78 -18.35 -0.25
N GLN A 97 6.73 -18.61 0.53
CA GLN A 97 6.55 -18.01 1.84
C GLN A 97 7.50 -18.63 2.87
N VAL A 98 8.10 -17.79 3.70
CA VAL A 98 8.83 -18.21 4.91
C VAL A 98 7.85 -18.20 6.08
N SER A 99 7.23 -19.36 6.36
CA SER A 99 6.31 -19.48 7.49
C SER A 99 7.07 -19.58 8.80
N THR A 100 6.60 -18.84 9.80
CA THR A 100 7.14 -18.86 11.17
C THR A 100 6.10 -19.31 12.19
N SER A 101 4.90 -19.71 11.75
CA SER A 101 3.74 -19.96 12.60
C SER A 101 3.91 -21.13 13.59
N ASP A 102 4.81 -22.05 13.31
CA ASP A 102 5.14 -23.24 14.12
C ASP A 102 6.51 -23.13 14.81
N LEU A 103 7.19 -21.97 14.68
CA LEU A 103 8.44 -21.69 15.39
C LEU A 103 8.14 -21.06 16.76
N ASP A 104 8.80 -21.54 17.78
CA ASP A 104 8.80 -20.91 19.11
C ASP A 104 9.84 -19.79 19.13
N SER A 105 9.40 -18.54 19.17
CA SER A 105 10.26 -17.36 19.20
C SER A 105 11.16 -17.28 20.46
N ASN A 106 10.90 -18.08 21.49
CA ASN A 106 11.72 -18.16 22.71
C ASN A 106 12.69 -19.36 22.68
N SER A 107 12.69 -20.16 21.60
CA SER A 107 13.62 -21.29 21.46
C SER A 107 15.03 -20.81 21.13
N ASP A 108 16.04 -21.47 21.73
CA ASP A 108 17.45 -21.24 21.41
C ASP A 108 17.77 -21.58 19.93
N THR A 109 16.91 -22.32 19.25
CA THR A 109 17.08 -22.69 17.83
C THR A 109 16.32 -21.77 16.86
N TYR A 110 15.52 -20.81 17.36
CA TYR A 110 14.64 -19.99 16.52
C TYR A 110 15.37 -19.35 15.33
N ASP A 111 16.49 -18.67 15.60
CA ASP A 111 17.24 -17.98 14.54
C ASP A 111 17.83 -18.95 13.51
N THR A 112 18.27 -20.14 13.96
CA THR A 112 18.80 -21.18 13.08
C THR A 112 17.72 -21.80 12.22
N ASP A 113 16.54 -22.08 12.81
CA ASP A 113 15.40 -22.65 12.13
C ASP A 113 14.83 -21.66 11.11
N LEU A 114 14.73 -20.36 11.47
CA LEU A 114 14.32 -19.30 10.57
C LEU A 114 15.29 -19.15 9.40
N ALA A 115 16.61 -19.15 9.65
CA ALA A 115 17.62 -19.08 8.60
C ALA A 115 17.50 -20.26 7.63
N THR A 116 17.30 -21.47 8.15
CA THR A 116 17.10 -22.67 7.34
C THR A 116 15.88 -22.53 6.42
N ARG A 117 14.75 -22.04 6.93
CA ARG A 117 13.53 -21.82 6.11
C ARG A 117 13.73 -20.74 5.05
N LYS A 118 14.47 -19.67 5.39
CA LYS A 118 14.82 -18.63 4.41
C LYS A 118 15.65 -19.23 3.26
N ASP A 119 16.64 -20.06 3.58
CA ASP A 119 17.50 -20.73 2.58
C ASP A 119 16.70 -21.71 1.71
N GLU A 120 15.78 -22.49 2.30
CA GLU A 120 14.90 -23.39 1.58
C GLU A 120 13.97 -22.64 0.61
N ALA A 121 13.35 -21.54 1.08
CA ALA A 121 12.47 -20.71 0.25
C ALA A 121 13.24 -20.06 -0.90
N LYS A 122 14.48 -19.59 -0.63
CA LYS A 122 15.38 -19.07 -1.65
C LYS A 122 15.73 -20.12 -2.71
N ALA A 123 16.10 -21.32 -2.29
CA ALA A 123 16.44 -22.40 -3.19
C ALA A 123 15.26 -22.79 -4.10
N LYS A 124 14.03 -22.80 -3.55
CA LYS A 124 12.79 -23.01 -4.35
C LYS A 124 12.58 -21.91 -5.38
N ALA A 125 12.81 -20.64 -5.01
CA ALA A 125 12.67 -19.49 -5.92
C ALA A 125 13.72 -19.58 -7.06
N GLU A 126 14.94 -19.94 -6.76
CA GLU A 126 16.01 -20.13 -7.74
C GLU A 126 15.71 -21.32 -8.68
N ASP A 127 15.20 -22.44 -8.15
CA ASP A 127 14.75 -23.60 -8.94
C ASP A 127 13.59 -23.22 -9.87
N ALA A 128 12.60 -22.50 -9.36
CA ALA A 128 11.45 -22.06 -10.18
C ALA A 128 11.91 -21.20 -11.37
N LEU A 129 12.84 -20.27 -11.15
CA LEU A 129 13.40 -19.45 -12.21
C LEU A 129 14.19 -20.27 -13.22
N ALA A 130 14.98 -21.23 -12.74
CA ALA A 130 15.73 -22.15 -13.63
C ALA A 130 14.77 -23.04 -14.46
N ARG A 131 13.71 -23.57 -13.85
CA ARG A 131 12.67 -24.35 -14.56
C ARG A 131 11.96 -23.52 -15.61
N TRP A 132 11.64 -22.26 -15.31
CA TRP A 132 11.06 -21.33 -16.28
C TRP A 132 11.97 -21.13 -17.49
N GLN A 133 13.26 -20.88 -17.27
CA GLN A 133 14.25 -20.72 -18.33
C GLN A 133 14.37 -21.99 -19.19
N ALA A 134 14.42 -23.16 -18.54
CA ALA A 134 14.49 -24.45 -19.23
C ALA A 134 13.22 -24.74 -20.05
N ASN A 135 12.06 -24.20 -19.67
CA ASN A 135 10.78 -24.34 -20.37
C ASN A 135 10.54 -23.27 -21.45
N GLY A 136 11.59 -22.62 -21.93
CA GLY A 136 11.53 -21.66 -23.03
C GLY A 136 11.39 -20.20 -22.65
N GLY A 137 11.33 -19.86 -21.36
CA GLY A 137 11.36 -18.49 -20.87
C GLY A 137 10.17 -17.62 -21.32
N THR A 138 9.01 -18.20 -21.55
CA THR A 138 7.81 -17.48 -21.99
C THR A 138 6.92 -17.08 -20.82
N GLU A 139 6.02 -16.11 -21.04
CA GLU A 139 5.03 -15.69 -20.04
C GLU A 139 4.09 -16.85 -19.69
N ASP A 140 3.64 -17.63 -20.67
CA ASP A 140 2.77 -18.79 -20.44
C ASP A 140 3.45 -19.86 -19.57
N ALA A 141 4.75 -20.11 -19.79
CA ALA A 141 5.52 -21.03 -18.96
C ALA A 141 5.65 -20.51 -17.52
N PHE A 142 5.79 -19.20 -17.33
CA PHE A 142 5.80 -18.58 -16.01
C PHE A 142 4.44 -18.72 -15.31
N ALA A 143 3.35 -18.44 -16.02
CA ALA A 143 1.98 -18.58 -15.52
C ALA A 143 1.67 -20.01 -15.06
N ALA A 144 2.12 -21.02 -15.84
CA ALA A 144 1.96 -22.42 -15.46
C ALA A 144 2.70 -22.76 -14.17
N LEU A 145 3.94 -22.27 -14.01
CA LEU A 145 4.72 -22.46 -12.77
C LEU A 145 4.10 -21.73 -11.58
N ALA A 146 3.55 -20.54 -11.79
CA ALA A 146 2.87 -19.81 -10.73
C ALA A 146 1.64 -20.56 -10.20
N ASN A 147 0.86 -21.18 -11.09
CA ASN A 147 -0.27 -22.02 -10.70
C ASN A 147 0.17 -23.30 -9.96
N GLU A 148 1.36 -23.81 -10.27
CA GLU A 148 1.88 -25.05 -9.65
C GLU A 148 2.54 -24.81 -8.30
N LEU A 149 3.30 -23.70 -8.16
CA LEU A 149 4.30 -23.54 -7.10
C LEU A 149 4.01 -22.42 -6.12
N SER A 150 3.17 -21.43 -6.49
CA SER A 150 3.03 -20.22 -5.68
C SER A 150 2.22 -20.46 -4.42
N ASP A 151 2.75 -19.99 -3.29
CA ASP A 151 2.06 -19.92 -2.00
C ASP A 151 1.07 -18.73 -1.93
N ASP A 152 1.07 -17.84 -2.94
CA ASP A 152 0.12 -16.73 -2.99
C ASP A 152 -1.25 -17.18 -3.50
N THR A 153 -2.16 -17.42 -2.56
CA THR A 153 -3.53 -17.85 -2.85
C THR A 153 -4.38 -16.80 -3.59
N GLY A 154 -3.93 -15.55 -3.61
CA GLY A 154 -4.61 -14.45 -4.30
C GLY A 154 -4.42 -14.50 -5.81
N SER A 155 -3.32 -15.09 -6.30
CA SER A 155 -2.97 -15.09 -7.71
C SER A 155 -2.58 -16.47 -8.29
N ASN A 156 -2.36 -17.50 -7.47
CA ASN A 156 -1.89 -18.82 -7.92
C ASN A 156 -2.88 -19.61 -8.77
N THR A 157 -4.11 -19.16 -8.95
CA THR A 157 -5.11 -19.75 -9.85
C THR A 157 -5.25 -18.99 -11.15
N ASN A 158 -4.55 -17.88 -11.28
CA ASN A 158 -4.59 -16.97 -12.43
C ASN A 158 -3.16 -16.75 -13.02
N GLY A 159 -2.25 -17.69 -12.80
CA GLY A 159 -0.87 -17.61 -13.31
C GLY A 159 -0.01 -16.56 -12.61
N GLY A 160 -0.31 -16.25 -11.35
CA GLY A 160 0.43 -15.27 -10.57
C GLY A 160 0.23 -13.81 -11.02
N LEU A 161 -0.81 -13.51 -11.83
CA LEU A 161 -1.01 -12.21 -12.47
C LEU A 161 -1.63 -11.18 -11.52
N TYR A 162 -0.99 -10.04 -11.44
CA TYR A 162 -1.54 -8.77 -10.92
C TYR A 162 -1.50 -7.72 -12.02
N THR A 163 -2.59 -7.01 -12.22
CA THR A 163 -2.73 -5.97 -13.24
C THR A 163 -2.97 -4.61 -12.63
N LYS A 164 -2.61 -3.57 -13.37
CA LYS A 164 -2.82 -2.17 -13.00
C LYS A 164 -2.28 -1.83 -11.60
N ILE A 165 -1.13 -2.42 -11.24
CA ILE A 165 -0.48 -2.13 -9.96
C ILE A 165 -0.08 -0.67 -9.95
N THR A 166 -0.43 0.02 -8.85
CA THR A 166 -0.01 1.40 -8.58
C THR A 166 1.17 1.43 -7.62
N LYS A 167 1.97 2.50 -7.65
CA LYS A 167 3.09 2.69 -6.71
C LYS A 167 2.60 2.68 -5.26
N GLY A 168 3.27 1.89 -4.43
CA GLY A 168 2.95 1.73 -3.01
C GLY A 168 1.80 0.77 -2.71
N GLN A 169 1.24 0.09 -3.71
CA GLN A 169 0.19 -0.92 -3.53
C GLN A 169 0.74 -2.24 -2.98
N MET A 170 1.95 -2.59 -3.38
CA MET A 170 2.63 -3.82 -2.98
C MET A 170 3.67 -3.54 -1.88
N VAL A 171 4.20 -4.60 -1.25
CA VAL A 171 5.31 -4.50 -0.31
C VAL A 171 6.52 -3.82 -0.96
N SER A 172 7.35 -3.14 -0.17
CA SER A 172 8.35 -2.19 -0.68
C SER A 172 9.27 -2.78 -1.75
N GLU A 173 9.86 -3.93 -1.48
CA GLU A 173 10.84 -4.55 -2.38
C GLU A 173 10.21 -5.03 -3.69
N PHE A 174 8.96 -5.52 -3.62
CA PHE A 174 8.17 -5.87 -4.80
C PHE A 174 7.84 -4.61 -5.61
N ASN A 175 7.37 -3.54 -4.93
CA ASN A 175 7.06 -2.26 -5.56
C ASN A 175 8.28 -1.68 -6.28
N ASP A 176 9.42 -1.61 -5.61
CA ASP A 176 10.65 -1.03 -6.15
C ASP A 176 11.16 -1.82 -7.36
N TRP A 177 11.03 -3.14 -7.32
CA TRP A 177 11.36 -3.96 -8.47
C TRP A 177 10.44 -3.68 -9.66
N CYS A 178 9.13 -3.56 -9.44
CA CYS A 178 8.15 -3.30 -10.50
C CYS A 178 8.33 -1.94 -11.16
N PHE A 179 8.67 -0.92 -10.38
CA PHE A 179 8.75 0.47 -10.85
C PHE A 179 10.18 0.94 -11.12
N ASP A 180 11.15 0.03 -11.23
CA ASP A 180 12.48 0.37 -11.73
C ASP A 180 12.36 0.87 -13.18
N PRO A 181 12.80 2.10 -13.50
CA PRO A 181 12.66 2.69 -14.83
C PRO A 181 13.43 1.94 -15.94
N ALA A 182 14.32 1.04 -15.57
CA ALA A 182 15.03 0.20 -16.53
C ALA A 182 14.25 -1.07 -16.90
N ARG A 183 13.13 -1.37 -16.23
CA ARG A 183 12.36 -2.60 -16.39
C ARG A 183 11.73 -2.69 -17.78
N LYS A 184 11.77 -3.89 -18.35
CA LYS A 184 11.20 -4.21 -19.67
C LYS A 184 10.34 -5.46 -19.60
N SER A 185 9.35 -5.54 -20.49
CA SER A 185 8.55 -6.76 -20.65
C SER A 185 9.44 -7.99 -20.87
N GLY A 186 9.17 -9.05 -20.10
CA GLY A 186 9.96 -10.27 -20.08
C GLY A 186 11.09 -10.28 -19.05
N ASP A 187 11.38 -9.16 -18.38
CA ASP A 187 12.36 -9.13 -17.29
C ASP A 187 11.89 -10.00 -16.12
N THR A 188 12.84 -10.72 -15.53
CA THR A 188 12.60 -11.54 -14.34
C THR A 188 13.58 -11.23 -13.24
N GLY A 189 13.21 -11.56 -12.01
CA GLY A 189 14.07 -11.39 -10.85
C GLY A 189 13.55 -12.15 -9.64
N ILE A 190 14.37 -12.21 -8.59
CA ILE A 190 13.98 -12.74 -7.29
C ILE A 190 14.09 -11.61 -6.28
N VAL A 191 13.01 -11.35 -5.56
CA VAL A 191 12.91 -10.31 -4.54
C VAL A 191 12.61 -10.97 -3.21
N TYR A 192 13.33 -10.60 -2.17
CA TYR A 192 13.03 -11.01 -0.80
C TYR A 192 12.32 -9.89 -0.06
N ASN A 193 11.19 -10.21 0.54
CA ASN A 193 10.45 -9.29 1.40
C ASN A 193 10.42 -9.80 2.84
N GLU A 194 10.62 -8.90 3.80
CA GLU A 194 10.49 -9.16 5.23
C GLU A 194 9.31 -8.36 5.80
N GLY A 195 8.54 -8.96 6.71
CA GLY A 195 7.34 -8.35 7.26
C GLY A 195 6.06 -9.03 6.78
N SER A 196 5.10 -8.27 6.25
CA SER A 196 3.89 -8.86 5.65
C SER A 196 4.28 -9.70 4.44
N TYR A 197 3.80 -10.95 4.38
CA TYR A 197 4.15 -11.89 3.30
C TYR A 197 5.67 -12.16 3.18
N THR A 198 6.34 -12.35 4.33
CA THR A 198 7.76 -12.71 4.35
C THR A 198 8.05 -13.90 3.44
N GLY A 199 8.96 -13.72 2.48
CA GLY A 199 9.30 -14.76 1.52
C GLY A 199 10.08 -14.25 0.32
N TYR A 200 10.32 -15.17 -0.60
CA TYR A 200 10.94 -14.90 -1.89
C TYR A 200 9.87 -14.83 -2.97
N HIS A 201 9.84 -13.73 -3.70
CA HIS A 201 8.99 -13.54 -4.86
C HIS A 201 9.83 -13.70 -6.11
N VAL A 202 9.51 -14.69 -6.95
CA VAL A 202 10.03 -14.74 -8.31
C VAL A 202 9.12 -13.86 -9.16
N MET A 203 9.69 -12.91 -9.85
CA MET A 203 8.98 -11.85 -10.57
C MET A 203 9.12 -12.02 -12.07
N TYR A 204 8.05 -11.72 -12.82
CA TYR A 204 8.05 -11.57 -14.27
C TYR A 204 7.30 -10.28 -14.63
N PHE A 205 7.97 -9.37 -15.32
CA PHE A 205 7.38 -8.11 -15.75
C PHE A 205 6.61 -8.30 -17.05
N VAL A 206 5.29 -8.18 -17.01
CA VAL A 206 4.43 -8.27 -18.19
C VAL A 206 4.53 -6.99 -19.02
N GLY A 207 4.39 -5.83 -18.38
CA GLY A 207 4.50 -4.54 -19.04
C GLY A 207 3.91 -3.40 -18.26
N GLU A 208 3.94 -2.23 -18.88
CA GLU A 208 3.19 -1.06 -18.42
C GLU A 208 1.74 -1.14 -18.90
N ASP A 209 0.82 -0.58 -18.11
CA ASP A 209 -0.60 -0.48 -18.43
C ASP A 209 -1.04 1.02 -18.32
N VAL A 210 -2.30 1.28 -18.16
CA VAL A 210 -2.88 2.64 -18.15
C VAL A 210 -2.27 3.54 -17.07
N PRO A 211 -2.31 4.86 -17.25
CA PRO A 211 -1.87 5.80 -16.21
C PRO A 211 -2.60 5.60 -14.87
N ALA A 212 -1.88 5.74 -13.77
CA ALA A 212 -2.41 5.50 -12.43
C ALA A 212 -3.62 6.39 -12.09
N TRP A 213 -3.66 7.63 -12.60
CA TRP A 213 -4.82 8.50 -12.42
C TRP A 213 -6.09 7.94 -13.07
N GLN A 214 -5.96 7.22 -14.20
CA GLN A 214 -7.10 6.59 -14.87
C GLN A 214 -7.71 5.50 -14.00
N VAL A 215 -6.88 4.65 -13.39
CA VAL A 215 -7.33 3.61 -12.44
C VAL A 215 -8.09 4.25 -11.27
N SER A 216 -7.57 5.36 -10.74
CA SER A 216 -8.24 6.08 -9.64
C SER A 216 -9.62 6.61 -10.04
N VAL A 217 -9.75 7.16 -11.26
CA VAL A 217 -11.03 7.65 -11.79
C VAL A 217 -12.00 6.50 -12.04
N GLU A 218 -11.55 5.42 -12.70
CA GLU A 218 -12.37 4.23 -12.95
C GLU A 218 -12.93 3.64 -11.65
N ASN A 219 -12.09 3.52 -10.60
CA ASN A 219 -12.49 3.03 -9.29
C ASN A 219 -13.51 3.96 -8.60
N ALA A 220 -13.30 5.29 -8.68
CA ALA A 220 -14.21 6.26 -8.10
C ALA A 220 -15.58 6.23 -8.80
N MET A 221 -15.61 6.17 -10.13
CA MET A 221 -16.85 6.05 -10.92
C MET A 221 -17.60 4.75 -10.58
N SER A 222 -16.89 3.62 -10.55
CA SER A 222 -17.49 2.33 -10.21
C SER A 222 -18.08 2.32 -8.79
N SER A 223 -17.40 2.95 -7.83
CA SER A 223 -17.88 3.05 -6.45
C SER A 223 -19.13 3.92 -6.35
N ASN A 224 -19.17 5.03 -7.09
CA ASN A 224 -20.35 5.91 -7.13
C ASN A 224 -21.54 5.21 -7.78
N ASP A 225 -21.35 4.57 -8.93
CA ASP A 225 -22.39 3.81 -9.63
C ASP A 225 -22.96 2.69 -8.73
N TYR A 226 -22.10 1.97 -8.00
CA TYR A 226 -22.52 0.95 -7.04
C TYR A 226 -23.30 1.54 -5.86
N SER A 227 -22.86 2.68 -5.33
CA SER A 227 -23.56 3.39 -4.25
C SER A 227 -24.95 3.86 -4.68
N ASP A 228 -25.06 4.46 -5.87
CA ASP A 228 -26.32 4.94 -6.43
C ASP A 228 -27.28 3.77 -6.71
N TRP A 229 -26.77 2.67 -7.25
CA TRP A 229 -27.57 1.46 -7.48
C TRP A 229 -28.09 0.86 -6.15
N THR A 230 -27.23 0.71 -5.13
CA THR A 230 -27.65 0.16 -3.82
C THR A 230 -28.65 1.07 -3.11
N SER A 231 -28.48 2.40 -3.22
CA SER A 231 -29.41 3.38 -2.68
C SER A 231 -30.78 3.28 -3.35
N SER A 232 -30.81 3.15 -4.68
CA SER A 232 -32.05 2.96 -5.44
C SER A 232 -32.77 1.67 -5.09
N LEU A 233 -32.03 0.58 -4.84
CA LEU A 233 -32.59 -0.67 -4.36
C LEU A 233 -33.18 -0.56 -2.95
N ALA A 234 -32.48 0.14 -2.05
CA ALA A 234 -32.95 0.36 -0.69
C ALA A 234 -34.24 1.21 -0.66
N GLU A 235 -34.32 2.24 -1.51
CA GLU A 235 -35.54 3.04 -1.69
C GLU A 235 -36.67 2.20 -2.25
N ALA A 236 -36.45 1.37 -3.27
CA ALA A 236 -37.41 0.49 -3.88
C ALA A 236 -37.92 -0.63 -2.96
N ALA A 237 -37.03 -1.08 -2.05
CA ALA A 237 -37.28 -2.15 -1.08
C ALA A 237 -37.63 -1.63 0.32
N ALA A 238 -38.07 -0.38 0.45
CA ALA A 238 -38.43 0.20 1.75
C ALA A 238 -39.42 -0.71 2.49
N ALA A 239 -38.95 -1.32 3.56
CA ALA A 239 -39.75 -2.25 4.36
C ALA A 239 -40.81 -1.45 5.14
N GLU A 240 -42.06 -1.76 4.94
CA GLU A 240 -43.15 -1.23 5.78
C GLU A 240 -43.08 -1.91 7.17
N GLN A 241 -43.01 -1.10 8.21
CA GLN A 241 -43.00 -1.56 9.58
C GLN A 241 -44.41 -2.13 9.93
N GLN A 242 -44.49 -3.44 10.07
CA GLN A 242 -45.73 -4.11 10.46
C GLN A 242 -45.99 -3.92 11.96
N SER A 243 -47.27 -3.90 12.34
CA SER A 243 -47.71 -3.62 13.71
C SER A 243 -47.14 -4.58 14.77
N GLY A 244 -46.73 -5.78 14.35
CA GLY A 244 -46.07 -6.78 15.19
C GLY A 244 -44.59 -6.50 15.53
N MET A 245 -43.90 -5.66 14.77
CA MET A 245 -42.47 -5.37 14.98
C MET A 245 -42.18 -4.64 16.30
N LYS A 246 -43.15 -3.99 16.90
CA LYS A 246 -43.02 -3.34 18.23
C LYS A 246 -42.78 -4.34 19.38
N TYR A 247 -42.95 -5.64 19.14
CA TYR A 247 -42.73 -6.70 20.13
C TYR A 247 -41.42 -7.47 19.90
N VAL A 248 -40.63 -7.10 18.87
CA VAL A 248 -39.30 -7.64 18.60
C VAL A 248 -38.29 -6.68 19.22
N GLY A 249 -37.85 -7.00 20.43
CA GLY A 249 -36.83 -6.25 21.18
C GLY A 249 -35.49 -6.97 21.12
#